data_eb26a6fcf597fa62409ec4638dd2da93
#
_entry.id   eb26a6fcf597fa62409ec4638dd2da93
#
_cell.length_a   1.000
_cell.length_b   1.000
_cell.length_c   1.000
_cell.angle_alpha   90.00
_cell.angle_beta   90.00
_cell.angle_gamma   90.00
#
_symmetry.space_group_name_H-M   'P 1'
#
loop_
_entity.id
_entity.type
_entity.pdbx_description
1 polymer ?
#
loop_
_entity_poly.entity_id
_entity_poly.type
_entity_poly.pdbx_seq_one_letter_code
_entity_poly.pdbx_strand_id
1 'polypeptide(L)'
;MSEVKINAALVSGLTAAALGLPMGNEGKNFTPPAVTAPWAAWFNLPASTDVASLGVGGNDETVGVFQVDLNYPLNDGTANILAAVQKLRDYFVAGRRLVYQGQTVKVERVTRNNLRPVDGWQRINVSIFYSAYTIRPEV
;
A
#
# COMPACT_ATOMS: atom_id res chain seq x y z
N MET A 1 3.25 10.02 -16.19
CA MET A 1 3.97 10.53 -15.00
C MET A 1 4.36 9.38 -14.11
N SER A 2 5.59 9.41 -13.63
CA SER A 2 6.15 8.32 -12.83
C SER A 2 5.41 8.11 -11.51
N GLU A 3 4.96 9.17 -10.86
CA GLU A 3 4.21 9.06 -9.61
C GLU A 3 2.87 8.35 -9.81
N VAL A 4 2.19 8.62 -10.91
CA VAL A 4 0.96 7.93 -11.28
C VAL A 4 1.24 6.43 -11.49
N LYS A 5 2.34 6.10 -12.14
CA LYS A 5 2.71 4.71 -12.40
C LYS A 5 3.15 3.98 -11.14
N ILE A 6 3.84 4.67 -10.23
CA ILE A 6 4.20 4.12 -8.91
C ILE A 6 2.91 3.75 -8.16
N ASN A 7 1.97 4.67 -8.08
CA ASN A 7 0.70 4.43 -7.41
C ASN A 7 -0.06 3.28 -8.08
N ALA A 8 -0.11 3.25 -9.40
CA ALA A 8 -0.78 2.18 -10.14
C ALA A 8 -0.12 0.81 -9.90
N ALA A 9 1.20 0.74 -9.80
CA ALA A 9 1.91 -0.50 -9.49
C ALA A 9 1.54 -1.01 -8.10
N LEU A 10 1.48 -0.13 -7.10
CA LEU A 10 1.11 -0.48 -5.73
C LEU A 10 -0.33 -0.97 -5.65
N VAL A 11 -1.26 -0.26 -6.28
CA VAL A 11 -2.69 -0.63 -6.30
C VAL A 11 -2.90 -1.94 -7.04
N SER A 12 -2.21 -2.15 -8.16
CA SER A 12 -2.26 -3.41 -8.90
C SER A 12 -1.75 -4.57 -8.05
N GLY A 13 -0.68 -4.33 -7.27
CA GLY A 13 -0.16 -5.31 -6.32
C GLY A 13 -1.18 -5.64 -5.23
N LEU A 14 -1.87 -4.63 -4.71
CA LEU A 14 -2.91 -4.84 -3.69
C LEU A 14 -4.06 -5.69 -4.25
N THR A 15 -4.47 -5.43 -5.48
CA THR A 15 -5.48 -6.25 -6.16
C THR A 15 -5.00 -7.70 -6.30
N ALA A 16 -3.73 -7.89 -6.68
CA ALA A 16 -3.15 -9.22 -6.83
C ALA A 16 -3.01 -9.96 -5.50
N ALA A 17 -2.89 -9.27 -4.38
CA ALA A 17 -2.84 -9.88 -3.05
C ALA A 17 -4.16 -10.56 -2.68
N ALA A 18 -5.25 -10.22 -3.35
CA ALA A 18 -6.55 -10.89 -3.28
C ALA A 18 -7.11 -10.97 -1.86
N LEU A 19 -7.25 -9.82 -1.20
CA LEU A 19 -7.84 -9.77 0.15
C LEU A 19 -9.31 -10.17 0.16
N GLY A 20 -10.02 -10.00 -0.96
CA GLY A 20 -11.44 -10.33 -1.04
C GLY A 20 -12.35 -9.37 -0.27
N LEU A 21 -11.89 -8.15 0.00
CA LEU A 21 -12.62 -7.16 0.80
C LEU A 21 -13.06 -5.98 -0.06
N PRO A 22 -14.20 -5.35 0.27
CA PRO A 22 -14.52 -4.03 -0.28
C PRO A 22 -13.37 -3.06 0.03
N MET A 23 -12.99 -2.24 -0.95
CA MET A 23 -11.79 -1.41 -0.86
C MET A 23 -12.12 0.07 -1.01
N GLY A 24 -11.80 0.85 0.03
CA GLY A 24 -11.79 2.30 -0.05
C GLY A 24 -10.51 2.78 -0.71
N ASN A 25 -10.64 3.51 -1.81
CA ASN A 25 -9.48 4.03 -2.55
C ASN A 25 -9.21 5.47 -2.15
N GLU A 26 -7.93 5.81 -1.96
CA GLU A 26 -7.55 7.17 -1.66
C GLU A 26 -8.09 8.14 -2.72
N GLY A 27 -8.64 9.26 -2.25
CA GLY A 27 -9.20 10.29 -3.14
C GLY A 27 -10.60 10.00 -3.67
N LYS A 28 -11.23 8.91 -3.29
CA LYS A 28 -12.60 8.56 -3.69
C LYS A 28 -13.51 8.38 -2.49
N ASN A 29 -14.77 8.76 -2.64
CA ASN A 29 -15.77 8.49 -1.62
C ASN A 29 -15.98 6.99 -1.49
N PHE A 30 -16.07 6.53 -0.25
CA PHE A 30 -16.32 5.13 0.05
C PHE A 30 -17.26 5.04 1.25
N THR A 31 -18.32 4.25 1.11
CA THR A 31 -19.25 3.96 2.21
C THR A 31 -18.90 2.59 2.76
N PRO A 32 -18.43 2.49 4.01
CA PRO A 32 -18.15 1.20 4.62
C PRO A 32 -19.40 0.31 4.65
N PRO A 33 -19.21 -1.02 4.57
CA PRO A 33 -20.35 -1.95 4.71
C PRO A 33 -20.90 -1.92 6.14
N ALA A 34 -21.94 -2.73 6.40
CA ALA A 34 -22.46 -2.90 7.76
C ALA A 34 -21.36 -3.36 8.70
N VAL A 35 -21.46 -2.98 9.99
CA VAL A 35 -20.43 -3.26 11.01
C VAL A 35 -20.16 -4.75 11.24
N THR A 36 -20.92 -5.63 10.61
CA THR A 36 -20.74 -7.08 10.63
C THR A 36 -19.87 -7.62 9.50
N ALA A 37 -19.43 -6.77 8.56
CA ALA A 37 -18.65 -7.16 7.39
C ALA A 37 -17.32 -6.43 7.33
N PRO A 38 -16.21 -7.10 6.98
CA PRO A 38 -14.90 -6.46 6.90
C PRO A 38 -14.74 -5.61 5.63
N TRP A 39 -13.82 -4.67 5.69
CA TRP A 39 -13.41 -3.85 4.54
C TRP A 39 -11.99 -3.33 4.76
N ALA A 40 -11.40 -2.80 3.70
CA ALA A 40 -10.07 -2.22 3.77
C ALA A 40 -10.02 -0.89 3.00
N ALA A 41 -9.01 -0.08 3.29
CA ALA A 41 -8.73 1.14 2.56
C ALA A 41 -7.22 1.27 2.36
N TRP A 42 -6.81 1.95 1.29
CA TRP A 42 -5.38 2.17 1.05
C TRP A 42 -5.08 3.65 0.87
N PHE A 43 -3.86 4.01 1.27
CA PHE A 43 -3.33 5.36 1.16
C PHE A 43 -1.87 5.29 0.75
N ASN A 44 -1.47 6.09 -0.23
CA ASN A 44 -0.08 6.21 -0.63
C ASN A 44 0.51 7.46 0.02
N LEU A 45 1.50 7.26 0.87
CA LEU A 45 2.12 8.32 1.68
C LEU A 45 3.58 8.48 1.24
N PRO A 46 3.88 9.26 0.19
CA PRO A 46 5.25 9.51 -0.21
C PRO A 46 6.02 10.23 0.91
N ALA A 47 7.20 9.73 1.25
CA ALA A 47 8.00 10.32 2.32
C ALA A 47 8.97 11.36 1.77
N SER A 48 9.70 11.03 0.69
CA SER A 48 10.65 11.94 0.07
C SER A 48 10.99 11.51 -1.35
N THR A 49 11.48 12.47 -2.13
CA THR A 49 12.10 12.20 -3.44
C THR A 49 13.48 12.88 -3.43
N ASP A 50 14.52 12.10 -3.60
CA ASP A 50 15.90 12.55 -3.52
C ASP A 50 16.63 12.26 -4.83
N VAL A 51 17.64 13.07 -5.13
CA VAL A 51 18.50 12.84 -6.28
C VAL A 51 19.36 11.60 -6.05
N ALA A 52 19.19 10.58 -6.91
CA ALA A 52 19.98 9.36 -6.85
C ALA A 52 21.18 9.41 -7.79
N SER A 53 21.04 10.10 -8.93
CA SER A 53 22.18 10.39 -9.85
C SER A 53 22.03 11.76 -10.47
N LEU A 54 23.16 12.38 -10.80
CA LEU A 54 23.21 13.75 -11.31
C LEU A 54 23.01 13.80 -12.83
N GLY A 55 22.63 14.98 -13.31
CA GLY A 55 22.58 15.31 -14.73
C GLY A 55 21.22 15.08 -15.38
N VAL A 56 21.13 15.51 -16.64
CA VAL A 56 19.95 15.26 -17.49
C VAL A 56 19.85 13.76 -17.73
N GLY A 57 18.64 13.21 -17.60
CA GLY A 57 18.43 11.77 -17.68
C GLY A 57 18.88 10.99 -16.46
N GLY A 58 19.33 11.68 -15.39
CA GLY A 58 19.64 11.04 -14.11
C GLY A 58 18.39 10.59 -13.38
N ASN A 59 18.57 9.79 -12.34
CA ASN A 59 17.48 9.21 -11.57
C ASN A 59 17.24 9.97 -10.28
N ASP A 60 15.97 10.04 -9.91
CA ASP A 60 15.53 10.41 -8.57
C ASP A 60 15.02 9.17 -7.86
N GLU A 61 15.29 9.07 -6.56
CA GLU A 61 14.72 8.01 -5.73
C GLU A 61 13.54 8.55 -4.94
N THR A 62 12.40 7.88 -5.08
CA THR A 62 11.22 8.15 -4.28
C THR A 62 11.06 7.01 -3.28
N VAL A 63 10.95 7.35 -2.01
CA VAL A 63 10.60 6.41 -0.96
C VAL A 63 9.28 6.80 -0.34
N GLY A 64 8.53 5.82 0.12
CA GLY A 64 7.23 6.08 0.73
C GLY A 64 6.68 4.88 1.44
N VAL A 65 5.45 5.06 1.92
CA VAL A 65 4.69 4.03 2.60
C VAL A 65 3.35 3.88 1.90
N PHE A 66 3.05 2.67 1.46
CA PHE A 66 1.72 2.30 0.99
C PHE A 66 1.00 1.68 2.17
N GLN A 67 0.05 2.41 2.74
CA GLN A 67 -0.67 2.00 3.94
C GLN A 67 -1.97 1.32 3.56
N VAL A 68 -2.22 0.15 4.13
CA VAL A 68 -3.48 -0.57 3.97
C VAL A 68 -4.12 -0.70 5.35
N ASP A 69 -5.30 -0.09 5.51
CA ASP A 69 -6.06 -0.16 6.74
C ASP A 69 -7.05 -1.32 6.64
N LEU A 70 -6.89 -2.31 7.50
CA LEU A 70 -7.78 -3.46 7.58
C LEU A 70 -8.80 -3.21 8.68
N ASN A 71 -10.08 -3.31 8.35
CA ASN A 71 -11.18 -3.07 9.28
C ASN A 71 -12.06 -4.32 9.36
N TYR A 72 -12.14 -4.90 10.53
CA TYR A 72 -12.94 -6.09 10.81
C TYR A 72 -13.95 -5.81 11.92
N PRO A 73 -15.04 -6.57 11.99
CA PRO A 73 -16.04 -6.36 13.04
C PRO A 73 -15.45 -6.45 14.45
N LEU A 74 -15.97 -5.64 15.37
CA LEU A 74 -15.63 -5.76 16.79
C LEU A 74 -16.00 -7.17 17.28
N ASN A 75 -15.20 -7.73 18.19
CA ASN A 75 -15.37 -9.06 18.75
C ASN A 75 -15.21 -10.22 17.75
N ASP A 76 -14.66 -9.94 16.57
CA ASP A 76 -14.35 -11.00 15.58
C ASP A 76 -13.13 -11.84 16.00
N GLY A 77 -12.38 -11.39 16.98
CA GLY A 77 -11.11 -12.01 17.35
C GLY A 77 -9.98 -11.57 16.42
N THR A 78 -8.91 -12.33 16.40
CA THR A 78 -7.69 -11.96 15.65
C THR A 78 -7.43 -12.79 14.40
N ALA A 79 -8.06 -13.99 14.29
CA ALA A 79 -7.71 -14.93 13.22
C ALA A 79 -7.93 -14.35 11.82
N ASN A 80 -9.08 -13.74 11.58
CA ASN A 80 -9.45 -13.26 10.25
C ASN A 80 -8.62 -12.04 9.83
N ILE A 81 -8.44 -11.07 10.73
CA ILE A 81 -7.66 -9.88 10.41
C ILE A 81 -6.17 -10.21 10.25
N LEU A 82 -5.64 -11.13 11.05
CA LEU A 82 -4.25 -11.57 10.90
C LEU A 82 -4.04 -12.41 9.64
N ALA A 83 -5.05 -13.15 9.19
CA ALA A 83 -4.99 -13.83 7.90
C ALA A 83 -4.88 -12.81 6.75
N ALA A 84 -5.58 -11.68 6.82
CA ALA A 84 -5.46 -10.62 5.83
C ALA A 84 -4.07 -9.95 5.89
N VAL A 85 -3.54 -9.72 7.08
CA VAL A 85 -2.15 -9.24 7.25
C VAL A 85 -1.17 -10.20 6.58
N GLN A 86 -1.36 -11.51 6.75
CA GLN A 86 -0.48 -12.52 6.18
C GLN A 86 -0.55 -12.51 4.65
N LYS A 87 -1.72 -12.34 4.05
CA LYS A 87 -1.86 -12.20 2.59
C LYS A 87 -1.05 -11.01 2.07
N LEU A 88 -1.08 -9.89 2.78
CA LEU A 88 -0.29 -8.72 2.40
C LEU A 88 1.20 -9.00 2.53
N ARG A 89 1.63 -9.65 3.61
CA ARG A 89 3.04 -10.00 3.80
C ARG A 89 3.54 -10.99 2.76
N ASP A 90 2.71 -11.95 2.39
CA ASP A 90 3.09 -12.96 1.39
C ASP A 90 3.21 -12.36 0.00
N TYR A 91 2.36 -11.42 -0.35
CA TYR A 91 2.44 -10.77 -1.66
C TYR A 91 3.51 -9.69 -1.70
N PHE A 92 3.55 -8.80 -0.70
CA PHE A 92 4.51 -7.70 -0.63
C PHE A 92 5.77 -8.13 0.15
N VAL A 93 6.36 -9.26 -0.23
CA VAL A 93 7.60 -9.70 0.41
C VAL A 93 8.74 -8.73 0.12
N ALA A 94 9.63 -8.55 1.08
CA ALA A 94 10.80 -7.69 0.91
C ALA A 94 11.59 -8.10 -0.33
N GLY A 95 11.92 -7.11 -1.15
CA GLY A 95 12.63 -7.32 -2.42
C GLY A 95 11.74 -7.58 -3.63
N ARG A 96 10.44 -7.78 -3.45
CA ARG A 96 9.54 -7.93 -4.60
C ARG A 96 9.52 -6.65 -5.42
N ARG A 97 9.57 -6.81 -6.73
CA ARG A 97 9.46 -5.70 -7.67
C ARG A 97 8.10 -5.72 -8.32
N LEU A 98 7.40 -4.60 -8.20
CA LEU A 98 6.11 -4.37 -8.85
C LEU A 98 6.39 -3.52 -10.09
N VAL A 99 5.85 -3.93 -11.23
CA VAL A 99 6.09 -3.20 -12.49
C VAL A 99 4.76 -2.81 -13.09
N TYR A 100 4.65 -1.54 -13.49
CA TYR A 100 3.51 -1.03 -14.21
C TYR A 100 3.99 -0.09 -15.33
N GLN A 101 3.71 -0.46 -16.57
CA GLN A 101 4.09 0.33 -17.75
C GLN A 101 5.54 0.84 -17.69
N GLY A 102 6.47 -0.07 -17.38
CA GLY A 102 7.89 0.23 -17.32
C GLY A 102 8.39 0.85 -16.02
N GLN A 103 7.51 1.26 -15.11
CA GLN A 103 7.89 1.75 -13.80
C GLN A 103 7.98 0.59 -12.82
N THR A 104 9.15 0.45 -12.18
CA THR A 104 9.38 -0.56 -11.15
C THR A 104 9.29 0.08 -9.76
N VAL A 105 8.61 -0.60 -8.86
CA VAL A 105 8.53 -0.25 -7.44
C VAL A 105 9.06 -1.44 -6.63
N LYS A 106 10.04 -1.19 -5.79
CA LYS A 106 10.63 -2.24 -4.94
C LYS A 106 10.02 -2.19 -3.56
N VAL A 107 9.53 -3.31 -3.08
CA VAL A 107 9.07 -3.46 -1.70
C VAL A 107 10.28 -3.61 -0.79
N GLU A 108 10.40 -2.74 0.22
CA GLU A 108 11.49 -2.79 1.17
C GLU A 108 11.16 -3.65 2.39
N ARG A 109 9.99 -3.45 2.98
CA ARG A 109 9.52 -4.23 4.12
C ARG A 109 8.04 -3.99 4.37
N VAL A 110 7.43 -4.86 5.16
CA VAL A 110 6.04 -4.72 5.62
C VAL A 110 6.02 -4.75 7.14
N THR A 111 5.36 -3.77 7.74
CA THR A 111 5.13 -3.72 9.19
C THR A 111 3.65 -3.51 9.46
N ARG A 112 3.23 -3.74 10.69
CA ARG A 112 1.87 -3.44 11.14
C ARG A 112 1.88 -2.87 12.54
N ASN A 113 0.83 -2.13 12.88
CA ASN A 113 0.62 -1.66 14.24
C ASN A 113 -0.30 -2.63 15.02
N ASN A 114 -0.61 -2.25 16.25
CA ASN A 114 -1.48 -3.04 17.12
C ASN A 114 -2.93 -2.99 16.66
N LEU A 115 -3.63 -4.10 16.86
CA LEU A 115 -5.09 -4.15 16.71
C LEU A 115 -5.72 -3.19 17.72
N ARG A 116 -6.64 -2.33 17.25
CA ARG A 116 -7.34 -1.37 18.09
C ARG A 116 -8.73 -1.05 17.56
N PRO A 117 -9.67 -0.66 18.41
CA PRO A 117 -10.98 -0.20 17.95
C PRO A 117 -10.88 1.20 17.32
N VAL A 118 -11.52 1.37 16.17
CA VAL A 118 -11.65 2.66 15.47
C VAL A 118 -13.03 2.72 14.82
N ASP A 119 -13.84 3.70 15.19
CA ASP A 119 -15.15 3.97 14.58
C ASP A 119 -16.08 2.76 14.47
N GLY A 120 -16.10 1.91 15.50
CA GLY A 120 -16.95 0.72 15.53
C GLY A 120 -16.33 -0.51 14.86
N TRP A 121 -15.07 -0.43 14.45
CA TRP A 121 -14.32 -1.53 13.82
C TRP A 121 -13.09 -1.86 14.64
N GLN A 122 -12.57 -3.08 14.46
CA GLN A 122 -11.20 -3.42 14.84
C GLN A 122 -10.30 -3.08 13.65
N ARG A 123 -9.24 -2.33 13.89
CA ARG A 123 -8.34 -1.90 12.81
C ARG A 123 -6.90 -2.29 13.06
N ILE A 124 -6.24 -2.74 11.99
CA ILE A 124 -4.78 -2.82 11.89
C ILE A 124 -4.37 -1.99 10.67
N ASN A 125 -3.37 -1.12 10.85
CA ASN A 125 -2.74 -0.42 9.76
C ASN A 125 -1.51 -1.22 9.33
N VAL A 126 -1.48 -1.65 8.07
CA VAL A 126 -0.33 -2.34 7.49
C VAL A 126 0.45 -1.33 6.67
N SER A 127 1.74 -1.22 6.93
CA SER A 127 2.63 -0.28 6.24
C SER A 127 3.56 -1.04 5.32
N ILE A 128 3.46 -0.80 4.02
CA ILE A 128 4.31 -1.38 2.99
C ILE A 128 5.29 -0.30 2.57
N PHE A 129 6.54 -0.44 3.00
CA PHE A 129 7.60 0.51 2.68
C PHE A 129 8.15 0.19 1.31
N TYR A 130 8.26 1.20 0.46
CA TYR A 130 8.70 1.02 -0.92
C TYR A 130 9.72 2.06 -1.34
N SER A 131 10.46 1.73 -2.39
CA SER A 131 11.33 2.67 -3.10
C SER A 131 11.12 2.52 -4.61
N ALA A 132 11.35 3.59 -5.34
CA ALA A 132 11.27 3.59 -6.79
C ALA A 132 12.25 4.61 -7.34
N TYR A 133 12.83 4.30 -8.49
CA TYR A 133 13.68 5.23 -9.24
C TYR A 133 12.90 5.76 -10.42
N THR A 134 12.93 7.06 -10.61
CA THR A 134 12.31 7.74 -11.74
C THR A 134 13.35 8.52 -12.51
N ILE A 135 13.19 8.57 -13.83
CA ILE A 135 14.11 9.33 -14.67
C ILE A 135 13.65 10.79 -14.69
N ARG A 136 14.57 11.73 -14.42
CA ARG A 136 14.26 13.15 -14.52
C ARG A 136 13.99 13.52 -15.97
N PRO A 137 12.92 14.30 -16.24
CA PRO A 137 12.67 14.77 -17.60
C PRO A 137 13.77 15.74 -18.07
N GLU A 138 13.97 15.80 -19.37
CA GLU A 138 14.79 16.84 -19.98
C GLU A 138 14.10 18.20 -19.84
N VAL A 139 14.89 19.21 -19.60
CA VAL A 139 14.42 20.59 -19.46
C VAL A 139 14.63 21.37 -20.75
#